data_86a2be0408dc5629565d057016f3da49
#
_entry.id   86a2be0408dc5629565d057016f3da49
#
_cell.length_a   1.000
_cell.length_b   1.000
_cell.length_c   1.000
_cell.angle_alpha   90.00
_cell.angle_beta   90.00
_cell.angle_gamma   90.00
#
_symmetry.space_group_name_H-M   'P 1'
#
loop_
_entity.id
_entity.type
_entity.pdbx_description
1 polymer ?
#
loop_
_entity_poly.entity_id
_entity_poly.type
_entity_poly.pdbx_seq_one_letter_code
_entity_poly.pdbx_strand_id
1 'polypeptide(L)'
;MKLSQIKPNPQNPRIIKDDKFKKLVKSLEGFPEMMEKRPMVCVTDVDGKLFPLGGNMRLRAIQELGMKEIPDTWVTLADDWTEEKRKEFTIKDNASFGEWDWESLANEWDSEQLSDWGVDVPIFDAGDGEGNFDDEGIDGKSQYGVIVMCENEGNQESVFRDLQGMGYECKVVVT
;
A
#
# COMPACT_ATOMS: atom_id res chain seq x y z
N MET A 1 -12.03 15.18 18.74
CA MET A 1 -13.35 14.50 18.74
C MET A 1 -13.22 13.07 19.24
N LYS A 2 -14.32 12.44 19.72
CA LYS A 2 -14.31 11.03 20.14
C LYS A 2 -14.30 10.11 18.94
N LEU A 3 -13.41 9.10 18.94
CA LEU A 3 -13.32 8.12 17.84
C LEU A 3 -14.62 7.31 17.66
N SER A 4 -15.40 7.12 18.70
CA SER A 4 -16.71 6.46 18.66
C SER A 4 -17.77 7.18 17.82
N GLN A 5 -17.52 8.44 17.45
CA GLN A 5 -18.35 9.22 16.52
C GLN A 5 -18.06 8.90 15.06
N ILE A 6 -17.00 8.13 14.78
CA ILE A 6 -16.63 7.73 13.43
C ILE A 6 -16.77 6.22 13.31
N LYS A 7 -17.51 5.77 12.30
CA LYS A 7 -17.71 4.35 11.97
C LYS A 7 -17.01 4.01 10.65
N PRO A 8 -16.57 2.75 10.45
CA PRO A 8 -16.04 2.32 9.15
C PRO A 8 -17.08 2.51 8.04
N ASN A 9 -16.63 2.84 6.83
CA ASN A 9 -17.47 2.87 5.66
C ASN A 9 -17.70 1.44 5.14
N PRO A 10 -18.92 0.89 5.20
CA PRO A 10 -19.21 -0.47 4.75
C PRO A 10 -19.11 -0.64 3.22
N GLN A 11 -19.17 0.47 2.47
CA GLN A 11 -19.09 0.47 1.00
C GLN A 11 -17.65 0.73 0.52
N ASN A 12 -16.65 0.71 1.41
CA ASN A 12 -15.26 0.91 0.99
C ASN A 12 -14.75 -0.30 0.18
N PRO A 13 -14.38 -0.13 -1.10
CA PRO A 13 -13.95 -1.24 -1.96
C PRO A 13 -12.52 -1.69 -1.68
N ARG A 14 -11.75 -0.93 -0.88
CA ARG A 14 -10.33 -1.20 -0.65
C ARG A 14 -10.11 -2.21 0.45
N ILE A 15 -9.30 -3.23 0.14
CA ILE A 15 -8.82 -4.22 1.09
C ILE A 15 -7.32 -3.99 1.29
N ILE A 16 -6.82 -4.19 2.50
CA ILE A 16 -5.41 -4.12 2.84
C ILE A 16 -4.98 -5.48 3.43
N LYS A 17 -3.85 -6.01 2.95
CA LYS A 17 -3.23 -7.22 3.52
C LYS A 17 -2.66 -6.92 4.90
N ASP A 18 -2.58 -7.95 5.76
CA ASP A 18 -2.20 -7.80 7.17
C ASP A 18 -0.83 -7.15 7.36
N ASP A 19 0.18 -7.50 6.56
CA ASP A 19 1.52 -6.93 6.68
C ASP A 19 1.56 -5.45 6.29
N LYS A 20 0.87 -5.06 5.21
CA LYS A 20 0.72 -3.63 4.85
C LYS A 20 -0.08 -2.86 5.91
N PHE A 21 -1.03 -3.53 6.55
CA PHE A 21 -1.79 -2.93 7.64
C PHE A 21 -0.90 -2.68 8.87
N LYS A 22 -0.05 -3.63 9.25
CA LYS A 22 0.92 -3.46 10.34
C LYS A 22 1.89 -2.30 10.06
N LYS A 23 2.41 -2.19 8.82
CA LYS A 23 3.24 -1.05 8.40
C LYS A 23 2.49 0.27 8.54
N LEU A 24 1.21 0.33 8.16
CA LEU A 24 0.38 1.52 8.33
C LEU A 24 0.19 1.90 9.81
N VAL A 25 -0.05 0.92 10.70
CA VAL A 25 -0.17 1.14 12.14
C VAL A 25 1.15 1.71 12.68
N LYS A 26 2.30 1.07 12.39
CA LYS A 26 3.64 1.54 12.78
C LYS A 26 3.92 2.96 12.27
N SER A 27 3.54 3.26 11.01
CA SER A 27 3.71 4.58 10.42
C SER A 27 2.92 5.66 11.15
N LEU A 28 1.66 5.38 11.52
CA LEU A 28 0.82 6.31 12.27
C LEU A 28 1.29 6.49 13.71
N GLU A 29 1.81 5.44 14.35
CA GLU A 29 2.40 5.50 15.67
C GLU A 29 3.66 6.35 15.69
N GLY A 30 4.54 6.17 14.70
CA GLY A 30 5.82 6.89 14.60
C GLY A 30 5.71 8.32 14.07
N PHE A 31 4.67 8.62 13.28
CA PHE A 31 4.48 9.94 12.68
C PHE A 31 3.00 10.35 12.63
N PRO A 32 2.35 10.56 13.78
CA PRO A 32 0.92 10.89 13.83
C PRO A 32 0.57 12.25 13.21
N GLU A 33 1.52 13.20 13.17
CA GLU A 33 1.31 14.52 12.56
C GLU A 33 1.03 14.46 11.05
N MET A 34 1.38 13.35 10.41
CA MET A 34 1.00 13.11 9.01
C MET A 34 -0.53 13.18 8.82
N MET A 35 -1.31 12.81 9.83
CA MET A 35 -2.77 12.89 9.77
C MET A 35 -3.32 14.31 9.64
N GLU A 36 -2.58 15.33 10.09
CA GLU A 36 -2.94 16.74 9.87
C GLU A 36 -2.78 17.16 8.41
N LYS A 37 -1.84 16.56 7.70
CA LYS A 37 -1.57 16.84 6.28
C LYS A 37 -2.37 15.95 5.33
N ARG A 38 -2.81 14.78 5.83
CA ARG A 38 -3.64 13.83 5.12
C ARG A 38 -4.83 13.38 5.99
N PRO A 39 -5.77 14.29 6.30
CA PRO A 39 -6.93 13.96 7.13
C PRO A 39 -7.82 12.90 6.47
N MET A 40 -8.63 12.24 7.27
CA MET A 40 -9.74 11.42 6.78
C MET A 40 -10.81 12.34 6.21
N VAL A 41 -11.25 12.08 4.99
CA VAL A 41 -12.37 12.81 4.37
C VAL A 41 -13.66 12.05 4.72
N CYS A 42 -14.50 12.67 5.53
CA CYS A 42 -15.68 12.05 6.11
C CYS A 42 -16.97 12.76 5.69
N VAL A 43 -18.06 12.03 5.78
CA VAL A 43 -19.42 12.57 5.66
C VAL A 43 -20.26 12.11 6.86
N THR A 44 -21.29 12.89 7.15
CA THR A 44 -22.26 12.58 8.20
C THR A 44 -23.30 11.61 7.67
N ASP A 45 -23.51 10.49 8.38
CA ASP A 45 -24.55 9.54 8.08
C ASP A 45 -25.88 9.93 8.74
N VAL A 46 -26.96 9.22 8.38
CA VAL A 46 -28.31 9.42 8.91
C VAL A 46 -28.42 9.24 10.42
N ASP A 47 -27.52 8.47 11.03
CA ASP A 47 -27.45 8.26 12.49
C ASP A 47 -26.62 9.35 13.21
N GLY A 48 -26.16 10.38 12.50
CA GLY A 48 -25.35 11.47 13.02
C GLY A 48 -23.86 11.11 13.24
N LYS A 49 -23.45 9.88 12.91
CA LYS A 49 -22.03 9.48 12.94
C LYS A 49 -21.35 9.80 11.63
N LEU A 50 -20.06 10.02 11.71
CA LEU A 50 -19.22 10.17 10.54
C LEU A 50 -18.81 8.81 9.96
N PHE A 51 -18.58 8.74 8.65
CA PHE A 51 -17.85 7.64 8.03
C PHE A 51 -16.91 8.18 6.94
N PRO A 52 -15.72 7.60 6.77
CA PRO A 52 -14.75 8.09 5.81
C PRO A 52 -15.08 7.65 4.38
N LEU A 53 -15.06 8.60 3.45
CA LEU A 53 -14.97 8.36 2.01
C LEU A 53 -13.53 8.00 1.64
N GLY A 54 -12.55 8.67 2.26
CA GLY A 54 -11.12 8.39 2.16
C GLY A 54 -10.46 8.26 3.53
N GLY A 55 -9.56 7.28 3.69
CA GLY A 55 -8.85 7.05 4.95
C GLY A 55 -9.45 5.96 5.85
N ASN A 56 -10.25 5.04 5.33
CA ASN A 56 -10.82 3.92 6.09
C ASN A 56 -9.77 3.06 6.78
N MET A 57 -8.65 2.79 6.11
CA MET A 57 -7.55 2.00 6.70
C MET A 57 -6.84 2.77 7.79
N ARG A 58 -6.73 4.10 7.69
CA ARG A 58 -6.22 4.98 8.74
C ARG A 58 -7.12 4.96 9.97
N LEU A 59 -8.45 4.99 9.78
CA LEU A 59 -9.41 4.81 10.88
C LEU A 59 -9.20 3.48 11.61
N ARG A 60 -9.04 2.37 10.88
CA ARG A 60 -8.76 1.05 11.47
C ARG A 60 -7.43 1.06 12.24
N ALA A 61 -6.38 1.66 11.68
CA ALA A 61 -5.09 1.74 12.34
C ALA A 61 -5.14 2.57 13.63
N ILE A 62 -5.87 3.68 13.64
CA ILE A 62 -6.12 4.49 14.84
C ILE A 62 -6.88 3.68 15.91
N GLN A 63 -7.84 2.85 15.50
CA GLN A 63 -8.56 1.94 16.39
C GLN A 63 -7.65 0.85 16.97
N GLU A 64 -6.77 0.29 16.15
CA GLU A 64 -5.77 -0.72 16.56
C GLU A 64 -4.77 -0.14 17.58
N LEU A 65 -4.39 1.13 17.42
CA LEU A 65 -3.57 1.86 18.40
C LEU A 65 -4.32 2.16 19.72
N GLY A 66 -5.60 1.78 19.83
CA GLY A 66 -6.39 1.94 21.04
C GLY A 66 -6.77 3.37 21.37
N MET A 67 -6.62 4.32 20.43
CA MET A 67 -6.98 5.72 20.64
C MET A 67 -8.49 5.86 20.87
N LYS A 68 -8.89 6.66 21.84
CA LYS A 68 -10.30 6.95 22.15
C LYS A 68 -10.77 8.29 21.59
N GLU A 69 -9.82 9.20 21.46
CA GLU A 69 -10.03 10.55 20.93
C GLU A 69 -8.94 10.89 19.93
N ILE A 70 -9.27 11.70 18.95
CA ILE A 70 -8.36 12.20 17.93
C ILE A 70 -8.52 13.72 17.78
N PRO A 71 -7.48 14.43 17.32
CA PRO A 71 -7.60 15.84 16.94
C PRO A 71 -8.68 16.04 15.87
N ASP A 72 -9.44 17.12 15.95
CA ASP A 72 -10.47 17.44 14.97
C ASP A 72 -9.85 17.71 13.59
N THR A 73 -8.59 18.17 13.56
CA THR A 73 -7.80 18.39 12.35
C THR A 73 -7.52 17.11 11.54
N TRP A 74 -7.71 15.93 12.13
CA TRP A 74 -7.55 14.65 11.42
C TRP A 74 -8.77 14.26 10.58
N VAL A 75 -9.81 15.09 10.62
CA VAL A 75 -11.07 14.88 9.90
C VAL A 75 -11.41 16.12 9.09
N THR A 76 -11.74 15.93 7.82
CA THR A 76 -12.31 16.94 6.94
C THR A 76 -13.71 16.49 6.54
N LEU A 77 -14.70 17.37 6.68
CA LEU A 77 -16.08 17.07 6.27
C LEU A 77 -16.29 17.39 4.79
N ALA A 78 -17.05 16.52 4.12
CA ALA A 78 -17.48 16.65 2.73
C ALA A 78 -19.01 16.50 2.60
N ASP A 79 -19.73 17.02 3.58
CA ASP A 79 -21.20 16.95 3.61
C ASP A 79 -21.86 17.77 2.50
N ASP A 80 -21.15 18.78 1.99
CA ASP A 80 -21.56 19.62 0.87
C ASP A 80 -21.43 18.93 -0.51
N TRP A 81 -20.83 17.74 -0.57
CA TRP A 81 -20.68 16.99 -1.82
C TRP A 81 -21.92 16.20 -2.17
N THR A 82 -22.26 16.17 -3.48
CA THR A 82 -23.30 15.28 -4.01
C THR A 82 -22.89 13.81 -3.87
N GLU A 83 -23.86 12.91 -3.94
CA GLU A 83 -23.59 11.47 -3.86
C GLU A 83 -22.65 10.98 -4.97
N GLU A 84 -22.80 11.52 -6.18
CA GLU A 84 -21.93 11.22 -7.32
C GLU A 84 -20.48 11.62 -7.03
N LYS A 85 -20.26 12.82 -6.49
CA LYS A 85 -18.92 13.30 -6.11
C LYS A 85 -18.31 12.45 -5.00
N ARG A 86 -19.10 12.02 -4.02
CA ARG A 86 -18.64 11.12 -2.95
C ARG A 86 -18.18 9.78 -3.50
N LYS A 87 -18.94 9.18 -4.42
CA LYS A 87 -18.56 7.93 -5.10
C LYS A 87 -17.30 8.12 -5.95
N GLU A 88 -17.25 9.17 -6.75
CA GLU A 88 -16.09 9.51 -7.58
C GLU A 88 -14.83 9.69 -6.73
N PHE A 89 -14.92 10.44 -5.62
CA PHE A 89 -13.80 10.64 -4.70
C PHE A 89 -13.32 9.31 -4.10
N THR A 90 -14.23 8.45 -3.64
CA THR A 90 -13.88 7.15 -3.05
C THR A 90 -13.04 6.30 -4.02
N ILE A 91 -13.34 6.34 -5.31
CA ILE A 91 -12.55 5.60 -6.31
C ILE A 91 -11.23 6.32 -6.59
N LYS A 92 -11.25 7.64 -6.83
CA LYS A 92 -10.04 8.40 -7.17
C LYS A 92 -9.01 8.45 -6.03
N ASP A 93 -9.44 8.53 -4.77
CA ASP A 93 -8.56 8.49 -3.60
C ASP A 93 -7.86 7.12 -3.44
N ASN A 94 -8.45 6.07 -3.99
CA ASN A 94 -7.88 4.73 -3.96
C ASN A 94 -7.13 4.33 -5.26
N ALA A 95 -7.28 5.10 -6.34
CA ALA A 95 -6.54 4.88 -7.56
C ALA A 95 -5.10 5.38 -7.40
N SER A 96 -4.12 4.54 -7.72
CA SER A 96 -2.72 4.96 -7.76
C SER A 96 -2.45 5.64 -9.10
N PHE A 97 -2.08 6.91 -9.05
CA PHE A 97 -1.63 7.69 -10.21
C PHE A 97 -0.14 7.96 -10.07
N GLY A 98 0.67 7.32 -10.87
CA GLY A 98 2.11 7.48 -10.90
C GLY A 98 2.88 6.21 -10.51
N GLU A 99 4.12 6.21 -10.93
CA GLU A 99 5.09 5.16 -10.68
C GLU A 99 6.25 5.75 -9.89
N TRP A 100 7.00 4.88 -9.20
CA TRP A 100 8.20 5.31 -8.51
C TRP A 100 9.36 5.40 -9.51
N ASP A 101 10.10 6.50 -9.45
CA ASP A 101 11.42 6.57 -10.07
C ASP A 101 12.40 5.79 -9.18
N TRP A 102 12.59 4.52 -9.51
CA TRP A 102 13.41 3.60 -8.73
C TRP A 102 14.89 3.99 -8.73
N GLU A 103 15.37 4.62 -9.80
CA GLU A 103 16.75 5.09 -9.88
C GLU A 103 16.98 6.24 -8.89
N SER A 104 16.10 7.22 -8.85
CA SER A 104 16.15 8.30 -7.85
C SER A 104 16.02 7.75 -6.43
N LEU A 105 15.09 6.81 -6.19
CA LEU A 105 14.93 6.21 -4.87
C LEU A 105 16.17 5.45 -4.42
N ALA A 106 16.80 4.67 -5.30
CA ALA A 106 17.99 3.90 -4.98
C ALA A 106 19.22 4.79 -4.69
N ASN A 107 19.29 5.97 -5.32
CA ASN A 107 20.44 6.88 -5.16
C ASN A 107 20.29 7.86 -3.99
N GLU A 108 19.06 8.23 -3.60
CA GLU A 108 18.81 9.32 -2.65
C GLU A 108 18.21 8.83 -1.33
N TRP A 109 17.69 7.59 -1.27
CA TRP A 109 16.95 7.10 -0.11
C TRP A 109 17.48 5.75 0.36
N ASP A 110 17.43 5.54 1.66
CA ASP A 110 17.77 4.26 2.28
C ASP A 110 16.68 3.22 2.05
N SER A 111 17.04 2.06 1.50
CA SER A 111 16.09 1.02 1.11
C SER A 111 15.36 0.39 2.32
N GLU A 112 16.02 0.30 3.47
CA GLU A 112 15.43 -0.23 4.70
C GLU A 112 14.38 0.76 5.23
N GLN A 113 14.70 2.06 5.22
CA GLN A 113 13.74 3.12 5.59
C GLN A 113 12.53 3.14 4.65
N LEU A 114 12.74 3.04 3.34
CA LEU A 114 11.63 2.98 2.37
C LEU A 114 10.72 1.79 2.65
N SER A 115 11.30 0.62 2.92
CA SER A 115 10.54 -0.58 3.28
C SER A 115 9.76 -0.40 4.59
N ASP A 116 10.38 0.18 5.61
CA ASP A 116 9.74 0.51 6.90
C ASP A 116 8.56 1.48 6.73
N TRP A 117 8.68 2.42 5.78
CA TRP A 117 7.62 3.38 5.44
C TRP A 117 6.53 2.81 4.54
N GLY A 118 6.64 1.53 4.15
CA GLY A 118 5.60 0.80 3.42
C GLY A 118 5.74 0.82 1.90
N VAL A 119 6.87 1.33 1.37
CA VAL A 119 7.20 1.21 -0.06
C VAL A 119 7.67 -0.22 -0.31
N ASP A 120 7.07 -0.90 -1.29
CA ASP A 120 7.57 -2.20 -1.75
C ASP A 120 8.75 -1.95 -2.68
N VAL A 121 9.95 -1.84 -2.11
CA VAL A 121 11.18 -1.61 -2.87
C VAL A 121 11.50 -2.87 -3.66
N PRO A 122 11.61 -2.81 -5.01
CA PRO A 122 12.12 -3.92 -5.78
C PRO A 122 13.54 -4.23 -5.32
N ILE A 123 13.83 -5.50 -5.03
CA ILE A 123 15.19 -5.91 -4.67
C ILE A 123 16.00 -5.92 -5.97
N PHE A 124 16.66 -4.80 -6.25
CA PHE A 124 17.73 -4.75 -7.24
C PHE A 124 19.00 -5.16 -6.51
N ASP A 125 19.32 -6.45 -6.51
CA ASP A 125 20.56 -6.94 -5.92
C ASP A 125 21.74 -6.53 -6.84
N ALA A 126 22.38 -5.42 -6.49
CA ALA A 126 23.70 -5.08 -6.97
C ALA A 126 24.73 -5.63 -5.97
N GLY A 127 24.87 -6.94 -5.94
CA GLY A 127 25.96 -7.72 -5.33
C GLY A 127 26.45 -7.25 -3.96
N ASP A 128 26.10 -8.00 -2.97
CA ASP A 128 26.72 -8.42 -1.74
C ASP A 128 25.69 -8.46 -0.58
N GLY A 129 25.00 -9.59 -0.40
CA GLY A 129 24.31 -9.92 0.85
C GLY A 129 22.83 -10.24 0.74
N GLU A 130 22.53 -11.42 1.07
CA GLU A 130 21.30 -12.06 1.55
C GLU A 130 19.98 -11.32 1.33
N GLY A 131 19.40 -11.45 0.14
CA GLY A 131 18.06 -10.99 -0.18
C GLY A 131 17.00 -11.94 0.40
N ASN A 132 16.19 -11.48 1.34
CA ASN A 132 14.99 -12.18 1.75
C ASN A 132 13.89 -11.97 0.70
N PHE A 133 13.64 -12.99 -0.10
CA PHE A 133 12.38 -13.15 -0.79
C PHE A 133 11.35 -13.59 0.26
N ASP A 134 10.28 -12.82 0.45
CA ASP A 134 9.17 -13.23 1.28
C ASP A 134 8.58 -14.52 0.71
N ASP A 135 8.96 -15.63 1.35
CA ASP A 135 8.53 -16.98 1.04
C ASP A 135 7.28 -17.31 1.85
N GLU A 136 6.13 -17.28 1.25
CA GLU A 136 5.05 -18.15 1.70
C GLU A 136 5.31 -19.57 1.17
N GLY A 137 6.16 -20.29 1.88
CA GLY A 137 6.17 -21.76 1.86
C GLY A 137 7.06 -22.45 0.85
N ILE A 138 8.39 -22.34 0.97
CA ILE A 138 9.30 -23.40 0.49
C ILE A 138 10.48 -23.54 1.47
N ASP A 139 10.77 -24.78 1.84
CA ASP A 139 11.89 -25.29 2.65
C ASP A 139 13.21 -24.51 2.51
N GLY A 140 13.54 -23.66 3.44
CA GLY A 140 14.87 -23.16 3.87
C GLY A 140 16.08 -23.23 2.91
N LYS A 141 15.91 -23.10 1.60
CA LYS A 141 17.00 -23.08 0.61
C LYS A 141 17.06 -21.72 -0.05
N SER A 142 18.20 -21.07 0.03
CA SER A 142 18.48 -19.83 -0.71
C SER A 142 18.18 -20.01 -2.20
N GLN A 143 17.27 -19.19 -2.77
CA GLN A 143 16.98 -19.22 -4.20
C GLN A 143 17.67 -18.03 -4.88
N TYR A 144 18.37 -18.29 -5.95
CA TYR A 144 19.01 -17.28 -6.79
C TYR A 144 18.17 -17.12 -8.06
N GLY A 145 17.77 -15.89 -8.38
CA GLY A 145 16.95 -15.59 -9.55
C GLY A 145 17.61 -14.59 -10.48
N VAL A 146 17.26 -14.63 -11.77
CA VAL A 146 17.63 -13.65 -12.78
C VAL A 146 16.34 -13.12 -13.40
N ILE A 147 16.22 -11.80 -13.51
CA ILE A 147 15.11 -11.14 -14.19
C ILE A 147 15.53 -10.83 -15.62
N VAL A 148 14.78 -11.33 -16.60
CA VAL A 148 14.99 -11.04 -18.02
C VAL A 148 13.89 -10.09 -18.48
N MET A 149 14.27 -8.88 -18.89
CA MET A 149 13.35 -7.89 -19.46
C MET A 149 13.12 -8.21 -20.94
N CYS A 150 11.86 -8.36 -21.34
CA CYS A 150 11.46 -8.68 -22.71
C CYS A 150 10.76 -7.49 -23.35
N GLU A 151 11.00 -7.26 -24.64
CA GLU A 151 10.44 -6.12 -25.38
C GLU A 151 8.93 -6.22 -25.64
N ASN A 152 8.41 -7.45 -25.70
CA ASN A 152 6.99 -7.74 -25.95
C ASN A 152 6.64 -9.18 -25.54
N GLU A 153 5.35 -9.50 -25.54
CA GLU A 153 4.81 -10.82 -25.16
C GLU A 153 5.38 -11.98 -25.97
N GLY A 154 5.56 -11.81 -27.28
CA GLY A 154 6.14 -12.85 -28.16
C GLY A 154 7.62 -13.12 -27.84
N ASN A 155 8.39 -12.10 -27.51
CA ASN A 155 9.76 -12.22 -27.03
C ASN A 155 9.82 -12.91 -25.68
N GLN A 156 8.91 -12.56 -24.76
CA GLN A 156 8.78 -13.16 -23.44
C GLN A 156 8.49 -14.67 -23.55
N GLU A 157 7.55 -15.07 -24.41
CA GLU A 157 7.19 -16.48 -24.60
C GLU A 157 8.36 -17.30 -25.16
N SER A 158 9.14 -16.74 -26.12
CA SER A 158 10.34 -17.39 -26.66
C SER A 158 11.40 -17.58 -25.59
N VAL A 159 11.75 -16.51 -24.85
CA VAL A 159 12.76 -16.56 -23.79
C VAL A 159 12.34 -17.52 -22.68
N PHE A 160 11.07 -17.54 -22.31
CA PHE A 160 10.53 -18.45 -21.31
C PHE A 160 10.73 -19.93 -21.71
N ARG A 161 10.41 -20.29 -22.97
CA ARG A 161 10.62 -21.66 -23.50
C ARG A 161 12.08 -22.03 -23.53
N ASP A 162 12.95 -21.12 -23.96
CA ASP A 162 14.38 -21.37 -24.08
C ASP A 162 14.99 -21.65 -22.69
N LEU A 163 14.64 -20.84 -21.69
CA LEU A 163 15.11 -21.01 -20.31
C LEU A 163 14.57 -22.30 -19.67
N GLN A 164 13.30 -22.66 -19.92
CA GLN A 164 12.75 -23.94 -19.48
C GLN A 164 13.45 -25.12 -20.16
N GLY A 165 13.77 -24.98 -21.43
CA GLY A 165 14.53 -25.99 -22.19
C GLY A 165 15.95 -26.20 -21.64
N MET A 166 16.53 -25.19 -21.02
CA MET A 166 17.83 -25.25 -20.32
C MET A 166 17.72 -25.81 -18.90
N GLY A 167 16.49 -26.08 -18.38
CA GLY A 167 16.26 -26.67 -17.08
C GLY A 167 16.05 -25.64 -15.95
N TYR A 168 15.85 -24.35 -16.28
CA TYR A 168 15.56 -23.32 -15.28
C TYR A 168 14.08 -23.34 -14.91
N GLU A 169 13.78 -23.11 -13.63
CA GLU A 169 12.42 -22.84 -13.17
C GLU A 169 12.08 -21.36 -13.44
N CYS A 170 11.05 -21.12 -14.26
CA CYS A 170 10.71 -19.80 -14.73
C CYS A 170 9.34 -19.36 -14.22
N LYS A 171 9.22 -18.09 -13.78
CA LYS A 171 7.95 -17.43 -13.47
C LYS A 171 7.79 -16.21 -14.37
N VAL A 172 6.59 -16.03 -14.92
CA VAL A 172 6.24 -14.84 -15.71
C VAL A 172 5.68 -13.79 -14.76
N VAL A 173 6.25 -12.59 -14.81
CA VAL A 173 5.74 -11.41 -14.12
C VAL A 173 5.32 -10.41 -15.18
N VAL A 174 4.06 -10.03 -15.20
CA VAL A 174 3.53 -8.97 -16.07
C VAL A 174 3.37 -7.72 -15.21
N THR A 175 4.03 -6.64 -15.59
CA THR A 175 3.95 -5.32 -14.94
C THR A 175 3.00 -4.41 -15.70
#